data_dac0884e01ddaa47568be17acfbf700a
#
_entry.id   dac0884e01ddaa47568be17acfbf700a
#
_cell.length_a   1.000
_cell.length_b   1.000
_cell.length_c   1.000
_cell.angle_alpha   90.00
_cell.angle_beta   90.00
_cell.angle_gamma   90.00
#
_symmetry.space_group_name_H-M   'P 1'
#
loop_
_entity.id
_entity.type
_entity.pdbx_description
1 polymer ?
#
loop_
_entity_poly.entity_id
_entity_poly.type
_entity_poly.pdbx_seq_one_letter_code
_entity_poly.pdbx_strand_id
1 'polypeptide(L)'
;MWLWIVLFCLMKIISWNVNSIRARVTNIIDYIKDSKPDLLMFQEIKTEEKTYPFNEFKKYGYESYVFGQKAYNGVAILSKIKINKIDKSFFKDK
;
A
#
# COMPACT_ATOMS: atom_id res chain seq x y z
N MET A 1 -2.62 8.70 -11.99
CA MET A 1 -3.03 8.11 -10.70
C MET A 1 -4.53 7.83 -10.70
N TRP A 2 -4.91 6.67 -10.28
CA TRP A 2 -6.31 6.29 -10.23
C TRP A 2 -6.57 5.42 -9.00
N LEU A 3 -7.83 5.36 -8.61
CA LEU A 3 -8.25 4.73 -7.36
C LEU A 3 -9.45 3.83 -7.56
N TRP A 4 -9.38 2.64 -7.00
CA TRP A 4 -10.50 1.69 -7.02
C TRP A 4 -10.86 1.34 -5.59
N ILE A 5 -12.16 1.31 -5.31
CA ILE A 5 -12.69 0.98 -4.00
C ILE A 5 -13.56 -0.27 -4.12
N VAL A 6 -13.27 -1.26 -3.30
CA VAL A 6 -14.04 -2.49 -3.27
C VAL A 6 -14.51 -2.73 -1.84
N LEU A 7 -15.80 -2.93 -1.68
CA LEU A 7 -16.39 -3.31 -0.40
C LEU A 7 -16.67 -4.80 -0.43
N PHE A 8 -16.06 -5.54 0.49
CA PHE A 8 -16.18 -6.97 0.51
C PHE A 8 -16.35 -7.46 1.94
N CYS A 9 -17.52 -8.03 2.26
CA CYS A 9 -17.80 -8.56 3.61
C CYS A 9 -17.48 -7.56 4.70
N LEU A 10 -17.95 -6.33 4.58
CA LEU A 10 -17.72 -5.25 5.53
C LEU A 10 -16.27 -4.76 5.57
N MET A 11 -15.41 -5.29 4.70
CA MET A 11 -14.05 -4.78 4.56
C MET A 11 -13.99 -3.73 3.46
N LYS A 12 -13.28 -2.65 3.74
CA LYS A 12 -13.00 -1.65 2.72
C LYS A 12 -11.60 -1.89 2.18
N ILE A 13 -11.54 -2.25 0.90
CA ILE A 13 -10.27 -2.54 0.22
C ILE A 13 -10.08 -1.52 -0.88
N ILE A 14 -8.91 -0.87 -0.89
CA ILE A 14 -8.58 0.18 -1.83
C ILE A 14 -7.44 -0.29 -2.72
N SER A 15 -7.55 -0.06 -4.01
CA SER A 15 -6.46 -0.27 -4.96
C SER A 15 -6.10 1.09 -5.55
N TRP A 16 -4.82 1.45 -5.47
CA TRP A 16 -4.40 2.80 -5.80
C TRP A 16 -3.06 2.79 -6.53
N ASN A 17 -3.05 3.24 -7.76
CA ASN A 17 -1.80 3.47 -8.46
C ASN A 17 -1.25 4.82 -8.01
N VAL A 18 -0.24 4.77 -7.15
CA VAL A 18 0.22 5.99 -6.48
C VAL A 18 1.27 6.77 -7.26
N ASN A 19 1.89 6.14 -8.24
CA ASN A 19 2.94 6.79 -9.04
C ASN A 19 3.96 7.47 -8.10
N SER A 20 4.68 6.65 -7.36
CA SER A 20 5.63 7.04 -6.32
C SER A 20 4.96 7.24 -4.96
N ILE A 21 5.13 6.25 -4.11
CA ILE A 21 4.52 6.30 -2.78
C ILE A 21 5.13 7.41 -1.93
N ARG A 22 6.43 7.68 -2.10
CA ARG A 22 7.07 8.70 -1.29
C ARG A 22 6.53 10.10 -1.59
N ALA A 23 6.11 10.32 -2.84
CA ALA A 23 5.53 11.60 -3.24
C ALA A 23 4.08 11.74 -2.77
N ARG A 24 3.43 10.64 -2.41
CA ARG A 24 2.02 10.62 -2.07
C ARG A 24 1.73 10.35 -0.60
N VAL A 25 2.75 10.32 0.25
CA VAL A 25 2.56 9.97 1.66
C VAL A 25 1.47 10.82 2.32
N THR A 26 1.54 12.13 2.15
CA THR A 26 0.56 13.03 2.76
C THR A 26 -0.85 12.74 2.26
N ASN A 27 -0.99 12.54 0.95
CA ASN A 27 -2.29 12.23 0.36
C ASN A 27 -2.86 10.93 0.91
N ILE A 28 -2.00 9.92 1.03
CA ILE A 28 -2.41 8.62 1.53
C ILE A 28 -2.85 8.71 2.98
N ILE A 29 -2.09 9.42 3.80
CA ILE A 29 -2.41 9.58 5.20
C ILE A 29 -3.74 10.33 5.38
N ASP A 30 -3.96 11.38 4.60
CA ASP A 30 -5.22 12.10 4.65
C ASP A 30 -6.39 11.18 4.31
N TYR A 31 -6.21 10.33 3.31
CA TYR A 31 -7.24 9.40 2.91
C TYR A 31 -7.51 8.35 3.99
N ILE A 32 -6.45 7.87 4.64
CA ILE A 32 -6.57 6.90 5.72
C ILE A 32 -7.35 7.48 6.90
N LYS A 33 -7.05 8.71 7.26
CA LYS A 33 -7.73 9.37 8.38
C LYS A 33 -9.22 9.56 8.11
N ASP A 34 -9.55 9.86 6.88
CA ASP A 34 -10.92 10.16 6.50
C ASP A 34 -11.73 8.89 6.25
N SER A 35 -11.15 7.96 5.53
CA SER A 35 -11.86 6.79 5.02
C SER A 35 -11.67 5.52 5.85
N LYS A 36 -10.58 5.44 6.62
CA LYS A 36 -10.25 4.31 7.49
C LYS A 36 -10.38 2.96 6.78
N PRO A 37 -9.70 2.75 5.67
CA PRO A 37 -9.78 1.49 4.96
C PRO A 37 -9.14 0.36 5.75
N ASP A 38 -9.55 -0.86 5.48
CA ASP A 38 -8.97 -2.03 6.11
C ASP A 38 -7.70 -2.47 5.42
N LEU A 39 -7.66 -2.29 4.11
CA LEU A 39 -6.52 -2.71 3.31
C LEU A 39 -6.36 -1.79 2.11
N LEU A 40 -5.10 -1.41 1.83
CA LEU A 40 -4.77 -0.64 0.65
C LEU A 40 -3.72 -1.39 -0.14
N MET A 41 -3.92 -1.46 -1.45
CA MET A 41 -2.96 -2.08 -2.36
C MET A 41 -2.43 -1.01 -3.29
N PHE A 42 -1.14 -0.73 -3.20
CA PHE A 42 -0.52 0.31 -4.00
C PHE A 42 0.26 -0.29 -5.16
N GLN A 43 0.11 0.30 -6.34
CA GLN A 43 0.90 -0.03 -7.51
C GLN A 43 1.84 1.12 -7.80
N GLU A 44 2.94 0.82 -8.50
CA GLU A 44 3.95 1.79 -8.91
C GLU A 44 4.47 2.61 -7.72
N ILE A 45 4.88 1.90 -6.67
CA ILE A 45 5.40 2.59 -5.48
C ILE A 45 6.75 3.26 -5.74
N LYS A 46 7.51 2.77 -6.71
CA LYS A 46 8.77 3.35 -7.19
C LYS A 46 9.80 3.57 -6.07
N THR A 47 9.88 2.60 -5.19
CA THR A 47 10.86 2.65 -4.11
C THR A 47 11.21 1.23 -3.69
N GLU A 48 12.42 1.07 -3.17
CA GLU A 48 12.84 -0.19 -2.61
C GLU A 48 12.36 -0.29 -1.17
N GLU A 49 12.41 -1.50 -0.62
CA GLU A 49 11.97 -1.71 0.75
C GLU A 49 12.71 -0.82 1.74
N LYS A 50 14.00 -0.64 1.53
CA LYS A 50 14.83 0.13 2.47
C LYS A 50 14.49 1.61 2.51
N THR A 51 13.87 2.14 1.47
CA THR A 51 13.50 3.57 1.41
C THR A 51 11.99 3.78 1.53
N TYR A 52 11.26 2.72 1.74
CA TYR A 52 9.81 2.79 1.91
C TYR A 52 9.47 3.43 3.26
N PRO A 53 8.47 4.33 3.31
CA PRO A 53 8.15 5.04 4.56
C PRO A 53 7.27 4.21 5.51
N PHE A 54 7.81 3.12 6.05
CA PHE A 54 7.07 2.23 6.94
C PHE A 54 6.49 2.96 8.14
N ASN A 55 7.28 3.82 8.77
CA ASN A 55 6.88 4.46 10.01
C ASN A 55 5.73 5.43 9.85
N GLU A 56 5.62 6.04 8.68
CA GLU A 56 4.55 7.00 8.43
C GLU A 56 3.19 6.34 8.51
N PHE A 57 3.09 5.12 8.01
CA PHE A 57 1.83 4.38 8.04
C PHE A 57 1.62 3.64 9.34
N LYS A 58 2.71 3.21 9.96
CA LYS A 58 2.63 2.51 11.24
C LYS A 58 2.03 3.38 12.34
N LYS A 59 2.26 4.68 12.26
CA LYS A 59 1.67 5.64 13.20
C LYS A 59 0.15 5.58 13.24
N TYR A 60 -0.45 5.16 12.15
CA TYR A 60 -1.91 5.10 12.02
C TYR A 60 -2.44 3.67 12.10
N GLY A 61 -1.61 2.74 12.55
CA GLY A 61 -2.04 1.38 12.79
C GLY A 61 -1.96 0.45 11.57
N TYR A 62 -1.18 0.82 10.57
CA TYR A 62 -1.07 0.03 9.35
C TYR A 62 0.30 -0.61 9.24
N GLU A 63 0.31 -1.91 9.00
CA GLU A 63 1.53 -2.64 8.65
C GLU A 63 1.68 -2.64 7.13
N SER A 64 2.90 -2.46 6.66
CA SER A 64 3.20 -2.44 5.24
C SER A 64 3.94 -3.69 4.81
N TYR A 65 3.52 -4.26 3.70
CA TYR A 65 4.16 -5.43 3.07
C TYR A 65 4.62 -4.99 1.70
N VAL A 66 5.94 -4.91 1.50
CA VAL A 66 6.51 -4.23 0.35
C VAL A 66 7.19 -5.21 -0.59
N PHE A 67 6.89 -5.10 -1.88
CA PHE A 67 7.51 -5.87 -2.95
C PHE A 67 8.08 -4.86 -3.93
N GLY A 68 9.04 -4.07 -3.45
CA GLY A 68 9.57 -2.96 -4.19
C GLY A 68 10.59 -3.36 -5.23
N GLN A 69 10.60 -2.61 -6.32
CA GLN A 69 11.62 -2.73 -7.34
C GLN A 69 12.25 -1.37 -7.53
N LYS A 70 13.53 -1.41 -7.84
CA LYS A 70 14.31 -0.21 -8.02
C LYS A 70 13.75 0.62 -9.16
N ALA A 71 13.45 1.86 -8.89
CA ALA A 71 13.14 2.90 -9.87
C ALA A 71 11.78 2.83 -10.57
N TYR A 72 11.18 1.67 -10.73
CA TYR A 72 9.98 1.62 -11.57
C TYR A 72 8.75 1.12 -10.87
N ASN A 73 8.55 -0.15 -10.89
CA ASN A 73 7.29 -0.71 -10.45
C ASN A 73 7.25 -0.91 -8.94
N GLY A 74 6.88 -2.06 -8.53
CA GLY A 74 6.75 -2.37 -7.13
C GLY A 74 5.34 -2.18 -6.63
N VAL A 75 4.96 -3.04 -5.70
CA VAL A 75 3.66 -2.97 -5.07
C VAL A 75 3.83 -2.99 -3.56
N ALA A 76 2.85 -2.45 -2.87
CA ALA A 76 2.83 -2.51 -1.42
C ALA A 76 1.42 -2.75 -0.95
N ILE A 77 1.29 -3.45 0.16
CA ILE A 77 0.01 -3.67 0.81
C ILE A 77 0.07 -3.06 2.19
N LEU A 78 -0.88 -2.18 2.46
CA LEU A 78 -1.07 -1.57 3.75
C LEU A 78 -2.26 -2.22 4.40
N SER A 79 -2.12 -2.76 5.61
CA SER A 79 -3.20 -3.46 6.26
C SER A 79 -3.33 -3.10 7.73
N LYS A 80 -4.56 -2.87 8.17
CA LYS A 80 -4.89 -2.75 9.58
C LYS A 80 -4.90 -4.12 10.26
N ILE A 81 -5.10 -5.16 9.48
CA ILE A 81 -5.17 -6.53 9.96
C ILE A 81 -3.82 -7.20 9.72
N LYS A 82 -3.38 -8.00 10.69
CA LYS A 82 -2.15 -8.75 10.50
C LYS A 82 -2.32 -9.79 9.41
N ILE A 83 -1.44 -9.77 8.43
CA ILE A 83 -1.44 -10.75 7.35
C ILE A 83 -0.38 -11.80 7.68
N ASN A 84 -0.81 -13.04 7.85
CA ASN A 84 0.10 -14.11 8.27
C ASN A 84 0.96 -14.66 7.15
N LYS A 85 0.46 -14.61 5.93
CA LYS A 85 1.18 -15.17 4.79
C LYS A 85 0.88 -14.42 3.52
N ILE A 86 1.94 -14.04 2.80
CA ILE A 86 1.83 -13.40 1.50
C ILE A 86 2.71 -14.16 0.53
N ASP A 87 2.15 -14.53 -0.61
CA ASP A 87 2.90 -15.19 -1.66
C ASP A 87 3.57 -14.14 -2.55
N LYS A 88 4.84 -13.91 -2.31
CA LYS A 88 5.60 -12.91 -3.05
C LYS A 88 5.85 -13.29 -4.50
N SER A 89 5.81 -14.57 -4.81
CA SER A 89 6.07 -15.01 -6.18
C SER A 89 5.04 -14.48 -7.16
N PHE A 90 3.86 -14.19 -6.67
CA PHE A 90 2.80 -13.61 -7.48
C PHE A 90 3.18 -12.27 -8.08
N PHE A 91 4.08 -11.55 -7.43
CA PHE A 91 4.46 -10.20 -7.86
C PHE A 91 5.80 -10.14 -8.58
N LYS A 92 6.52 -11.24 -8.68
CA LYS A 92 7.89 -11.22 -9.20
C LYS A 92 8.02 -11.13 -10.70
N ASP A 93 7.06 -11.63 -11.42
CA ASP A 93 7.15 -11.79 -12.88
C ASP A 93 6.54 -10.64 -13.65
N LYS A 94 6.75 -9.46 -13.20
CA LYS A 94 6.13 -8.30 -13.86
C LYS A 94 7.12 -7.35 -14.48
#